data_45dffae865a1b77c397b67c44f6922b3
#
_entry.id   45dffae865a1b77c397b67c44f6922b3
#
_cell.length_a   1.000
_cell.length_b   1.000
_cell.length_c   1.000
_cell.angle_alpha   90.00
_cell.angle_beta   90.00
_cell.angle_gamma   90.00
#
_symmetry.space_group_name_H-M   'P 1'
#
loop_
_entity.id
_entity.type
_entity.pdbx_description
1 polymer ?
#
loop_
_entity_poly.entity_id
_entity_poly.type
_entity_poly.pdbx_seq_one_letter_code
_entity_poly.pdbx_strand_id
1 'polypeptide(L)'
;MEATSFVSLIGGLISIVVVILVILIVSRITGNKNASASPWILKTFQIDSTGSTGAHLFIEARKPGFFAFILNLMGLDPTAELKVTKGSVSFRTTSLSGMIETSTALTEIGSFQGGYSKPIAFLFISGAMFLGSIYLDLVLGGSGFFILFGTLFSSVCLIMYALNKYLMFGFETSGGAYYGLTFKRGILN
;
A
#
# COMPACT_ATOMS: atom_id res chain seq x y z
N MET A 1 6.10 16.71 45.37
CA MET A 1 6.83 15.97 44.31
C MET A 1 5.98 14.89 43.63
N GLU A 2 4.95 14.32 44.24
CA GLU A 2 4.15 13.23 43.65
C GLU A 2 3.11 13.68 42.62
N ALA A 3 2.52 14.86 42.73
CA ALA A 3 1.46 15.34 41.84
C ALA A 3 1.98 15.61 40.41
N THR A 4 3.21 16.08 40.28
CA THR A 4 3.84 16.33 38.96
C THR A 4 4.18 15.06 38.23
N SER A 5 4.58 14.00 38.93
CA SER A 5 4.86 12.69 38.31
C SER A 5 3.58 12.00 37.86
N PHE A 6 2.46 12.15 38.59
CA PHE A 6 1.17 11.59 38.22
C PHE A 6 0.57 12.28 36.98
N VAL A 7 0.69 13.61 36.89
CA VAL A 7 0.24 14.38 35.71
C VAL A 7 1.05 14.00 34.45
N SER A 8 2.38 13.82 34.58
CA SER A 8 3.21 13.43 33.46
C SER A 8 2.90 12.00 32.96
N LEU A 9 2.57 11.09 33.87
CA LEU A 9 2.21 9.71 33.54
C LEU A 9 0.86 9.63 32.81
N ILE A 10 -0.13 10.41 33.26
CA ILE A 10 -1.42 10.53 32.57
C ILE A 10 -1.24 11.17 31.19
N GLY A 11 -0.44 12.21 31.06
CA GLY A 11 -0.14 12.86 29.79
C GLY A 11 0.55 11.91 28.81
N GLY A 12 1.48 11.07 29.29
CA GLY A 12 2.12 10.03 28.49
C GLY A 12 1.12 8.96 27.99
N LEU A 13 0.23 8.51 28.86
CA LEU A 13 -0.84 7.54 28.50
C LEU A 13 -1.79 8.10 27.45
N ILE A 14 -2.25 9.34 27.62
CA ILE A 14 -3.12 10.02 26.64
C ILE A 14 -2.42 10.14 25.28
N SER A 15 -1.14 10.47 25.26
CA SER A 15 -0.36 10.58 24.01
C SER A 15 -0.29 9.24 23.27
N ILE A 16 -0.05 8.14 23.98
CA ILE A 16 -0.01 6.80 23.37
C ILE A 16 -1.38 6.44 22.78
N VAL A 17 -2.46 6.71 23.52
CA VAL A 17 -3.82 6.44 23.03
C VAL A 17 -4.14 7.26 21.79
N VAL A 18 -3.77 8.55 21.76
CA VAL A 18 -3.96 9.42 20.58
C VAL A 18 -3.17 8.90 19.37
N VAL A 19 -1.93 8.49 19.55
CA VAL A 19 -1.10 7.91 18.46
C VAL A 19 -1.73 6.63 17.94
N ILE A 20 -2.17 5.72 18.81
CA ILE A 20 -2.85 4.48 18.40
C ILE A 20 -4.16 4.81 17.65
N LEU A 21 -4.95 5.77 18.12
CA LEU A 21 -6.19 6.19 17.48
C LEU A 21 -5.92 6.79 16.09
N VAL A 22 -4.91 7.63 15.95
CA VAL A 22 -4.47 8.17 14.64
C VAL A 22 -4.04 7.04 13.71
N ILE A 23 -3.25 6.08 14.16
CA ILE A 23 -2.83 4.92 13.37
C ILE A 23 -4.06 4.11 12.91
N LEU A 24 -5.02 3.86 13.79
CA LEU A 24 -6.26 3.13 13.47
C LEU A 24 -7.13 3.90 12.46
N ILE A 25 -7.29 5.21 12.62
CA ILE A 25 -8.04 6.05 11.68
C ILE A 25 -7.35 6.05 10.33
N VAL A 26 -6.03 6.25 10.28
CA VAL A 26 -5.24 6.23 9.05
C VAL A 26 -5.34 4.86 8.38
N SER A 27 -5.23 3.76 9.12
CA SER A 27 -5.38 2.41 8.56
C SER A 27 -6.78 2.16 7.99
N ARG A 28 -7.81 2.78 8.57
CA ARG A 28 -9.19 2.71 8.06
C ARG A 28 -9.38 3.54 6.79
N ILE A 29 -8.80 4.73 6.74
CA ILE A 29 -8.90 5.65 5.59
C ILE A 29 -8.04 5.15 4.41
N THR A 30 -6.84 4.63 4.69
CA THR A 30 -5.93 4.12 3.67
C THR A 30 -6.20 2.67 3.28
N GLY A 31 -6.99 1.96 4.07
CA GLY A 31 -7.45 0.61 3.80
C GLY A 31 -8.44 0.58 2.64
N ASN A 32 -7.95 0.81 1.43
CA ASN A 32 -8.72 0.53 0.21
C ASN A 32 -8.92 -0.99 0.15
N LYS A 33 -10.13 -1.45 0.47
CA LYS A 33 -10.48 -2.86 0.65
C LYS A 33 -10.21 -3.74 -0.59
N ASN A 34 -9.93 -3.12 -1.73
CA ASN A 34 -9.86 -3.78 -3.03
C ASN A 34 -8.47 -3.70 -3.71
N ALA A 35 -7.53 -2.93 -3.17
CA ALA A 35 -6.17 -2.93 -3.67
C ALA A 35 -5.32 -3.90 -2.85
N SER A 36 -4.67 -4.84 -3.51
CA SER A 36 -3.67 -5.71 -2.88
C SER A 36 -2.71 -4.87 -2.05
N ALA A 37 -2.69 -5.07 -0.75
CA ALA A 37 -2.03 -4.20 0.24
C ALA A 37 -0.50 -4.10 0.07
N SER A 38 0.11 -4.91 -0.79
CA SER A 38 1.53 -4.82 -1.11
C SER A 38 1.74 -4.62 -2.61
N PRO A 39 2.66 -3.71 -2.99
CA PRO A 39 2.95 -3.48 -4.39
C PRO A 39 3.54 -4.72 -5.03
N TRP A 40 3.12 -5.02 -6.24
CA TRP A 40 3.63 -6.11 -7.06
C TRP A 40 4.87 -5.68 -7.83
N ILE A 41 5.70 -6.64 -8.21
CA ILE A 41 6.77 -6.48 -9.19
C ILE A 41 6.27 -7.00 -10.52
N LEU A 42 6.32 -6.16 -11.55
CA LEU A 42 5.98 -6.54 -12.91
C LEU A 42 7.01 -7.57 -13.41
N LYS A 43 6.53 -8.73 -13.87
CA LYS A 43 7.37 -9.78 -14.43
C LYS A 43 7.27 -9.79 -15.96
N THR A 44 6.05 -9.71 -16.47
CA THR A 44 5.78 -9.74 -17.90
C THR A 44 4.71 -8.72 -18.23
N PHE A 45 4.95 -7.95 -19.28
CA PHE A 45 3.97 -7.05 -19.87
C PHE A 45 3.98 -7.23 -21.37
N GLN A 46 2.90 -7.74 -21.93
CA GLN A 46 2.77 -8.02 -23.35
C GLN A 46 1.48 -7.40 -23.90
N ILE A 47 1.62 -6.70 -25.02
CA ILE A 47 0.48 -6.18 -25.78
C ILE A 47 0.56 -6.82 -27.15
N ASP A 48 -0.46 -7.54 -27.54
CA ASP A 48 -0.62 -8.13 -28.86
C ASP A 48 -1.86 -7.54 -29.54
N SER A 49 -1.61 -6.60 -30.44
CA SER A 49 -2.71 -5.93 -31.18
C SER A 49 -3.50 -6.89 -32.07
N THR A 50 -2.85 -7.98 -32.49
CA THR A 50 -3.45 -8.99 -33.39
C THR A 50 -4.20 -10.07 -32.62
N GLY A 51 -3.87 -10.24 -31.34
CA GLY A 51 -4.43 -11.32 -30.51
C GLY A 51 -3.96 -12.71 -30.91
N SER A 52 -2.83 -12.81 -31.63
CA SER A 52 -2.27 -14.08 -32.10
C SER A 52 -1.89 -15.02 -30.96
N THR A 53 -1.53 -14.46 -29.81
CA THR A 53 -1.19 -15.19 -28.58
C THR A 53 -2.42 -15.54 -27.73
N GLY A 54 -3.64 -15.23 -28.21
CA GLY A 54 -4.89 -15.46 -27.49
C GLY A 54 -5.22 -14.43 -26.42
N ALA A 55 -4.40 -13.40 -26.26
CA ALA A 55 -4.65 -12.27 -25.39
C ALA A 55 -4.17 -10.96 -26.04
N HIS A 56 -4.97 -9.91 -25.95
CA HIS A 56 -4.58 -8.57 -26.40
C HIS A 56 -3.69 -7.85 -25.39
N LEU A 57 -3.88 -8.13 -24.11
CA LEU A 57 -3.05 -7.63 -23.03
C LEU A 57 -2.79 -8.77 -22.03
N PHE A 58 -1.54 -8.97 -21.69
CA PHE A 58 -1.13 -9.91 -20.66
C PHE A 58 -0.15 -9.22 -19.71
N ILE A 59 -0.51 -9.21 -18.43
CA ILE A 59 0.30 -8.65 -17.35
C ILE A 59 0.49 -9.73 -16.32
N GLU A 60 1.73 -10.09 -16.05
CA GLU A 60 2.10 -11.00 -14.98
C GLU A 60 2.93 -10.24 -13.94
N ALA A 61 2.57 -10.41 -12.68
CA ALA A 61 3.19 -9.76 -11.55
C ALA A 61 3.49 -10.76 -10.44
N ARG A 62 4.56 -10.53 -9.67
CA ARG A 62 4.92 -11.34 -8.51
C ARG A 62 5.00 -10.49 -7.25
N LYS A 63 4.83 -11.11 -6.08
CA LYS A 63 5.04 -10.41 -4.80
C LYS A 63 6.53 -10.17 -4.56
N PRO A 64 6.92 -8.94 -4.13
CA PRO A 64 8.27 -8.67 -3.68
C PRO A 64 8.51 -9.20 -2.27
N GLY A 65 9.79 -9.40 -1.91
CA GLY A 65 10.22 -9.61 -0.55
C GLY A 65 10.86 -10.98 -0.31
N PHE A 66 11.55 -11.06 0.82
CA PHE A 66 12.29 -12.26 1.24
C PHE A 66 11.36 -13.48 1.42
N PHE A 67 10.16 -13.29 1.98
CA PHE A 67 9.18 -14.37 2.12
C PHE A 67 8.70 -14.89 0.76
N ALA A 68 8.47 -14.01 -0.21
CA ALA A 68 8.09 -14.45 -1.56
C ALA A 68 9.23 -15.24 -2.23
N PHE A 69 10.48 -14.89 -1.97
CA PHE A 69 11.64 -15.63 -2.44
C PHE A 69 11.70 -17.05 -1.83
N ILE A 70 11.49 -17.19 -0.50
CA ILE A 70 11.44 -18.51 0.16
C ILE A 70 10.29 -19.35 -0.41
N LEU A 71 9.11 -18.74 -0.61
CA LEU A 71 7.97 -19.44 -1.19
C LEU A 71 8.24 -19.97 -2.59
N ASN A 72 8.95 -19.17 -3.40
CA ASN A 72 9.35 -19.58 -4.74
C ASN A 72 10.32 -20.77 -4.70
N LEU A 73 11.26 -20.79 -3.74
CA LEU A 73 12.13 -21.96 -3.51
C LEU A 73 11.34 -23.22 -3.14
N MET A 74 10.18 -23.07 -2.50
CA MET A 74 9.26 -24.16 -2.16
C MET A 74 8.30 -24.53 -3.31
N GLY A 75 8.43 -23.89 -4.49
CA GLY A 75 7.56 -24.12 -5.62
C GLY A 75 6.20 -23.40 -5.53
N LEU A 76 6.04 -22.50 -4.57
CA LEU A 76 4.84 -21.70 -4.36
C LEU A 76 5.14 -20.24 -4.77
N ASP A 77 4.95 -19.91 -6.04
CA ASP A 77 5.18 -18.55 -6.52
C ASP A 77 3.87 -17.73 -6.41
N PRO A 78 3.78 -16.76 -5.48
CA PRO A 78 2.63 -15.89 -5.38
C PRO A 78 2.64 -14.89 -6.54
N THR A 79 1.86 -15.20 -7.57
CA THR A 79 1.71 -14.40 -8.79
C THR A 79 0.32 -13.80 -8.91
N ALA A 80 0.22 -12.74 -9.67
CA ALA A 80 -1.04 -12.19 -10.13
C ALA A 80 -0.96 -11.96 -11.64
N GLU A 81 -1.99 -12.39 -12.35
CA GLU A 81 -2.09 -12.32 -13.78
C GLU A 81 -3.35 -11.54 -14.17
N LEU A 82 -3.20 -10.61 -15.09
CA LEU A 82 -4.29 -9.91 -15.74
C LEU A 82 -4.23 -10.21 -17.24
N LYS A 83 -5.25 -10.83 -17.76
CA LYS A 83 -5.34 -11.20 -19.17
C LYS A 83 -6.60 -10.60 -19.78
N VAL A 84 -6.43 -9.86 -20.88
CA VAL A 84 -7.53 -9.30 -21.65
C VAL A 84 -7.60 -10.01 -23.00
N THR A 85 -8.73 -10.62 -23.28
CA THR A 85 -9.05 -11.28 -24.56
C THR A 85 -10.08 -10.49 -25.34
N LYS A 86 -10.48 -10.96 -26.51
CA LYS A 86 -11.54 -10.32 -27.33
C LYS A 86 -12.90 -10.22 -26.64
N GLY A 87 -13.20 -11.13 -25.73
CA GLY A 87 -14.53 -11.22 -25.11
C GLY A 87 -14.56 -11.12 -23.61
N SER A 88 -13.41 -11.25 -22.94
CA SER A 88 -13.35 -11.29 -21.48
C SER A 88 -12.05 -10.72 -20.92
N VAL A 89 -12.13 -10.29 -19.67
CA VAL A 89 -10.98 -9.97 -18.83
C VAL A 89 -10.91 -10.98 -17.72
N SER A 90 -9.79 -11.64 -17.55
CA SER A 90 -9.53 -12.55 -16.44
C SER A 90 -8.46 -12.01 -15.52
N PHE A 91 -8.72 -12.11 -14.23
CA PHE A 91 -7.80 -11.76 -13.16
C PHE A 91 -7.56 -13.00 -12.31
N ARG A 92 -6.33 -13.47 -12.26
CA ARG A 92 -5.91 -14.64 -11.52
C ARG A 92 -4.89 -14.27 -10.49
N THR A 93 -5.09 -14.69 -9.26
CA THR A 93 -4.11 -14.55 -8.17
C THR A 93 -3.79 -15.90 -7.58
N THR A 94 -2.50 -16.16 -7.41
CA THR A 94 -2.00 -17.35 -6.73
C THR A 94 -1.39 -16.92 -5.41
N SER A 95 -1.73 -17.62 -4.34
CA SER A 95 -1.23 -17.37 -3.00
C SER A 95 -1.03 -18.70 -2.25
N LEU A 96 -0.46 -18.64 -1.04
CA LEU A 96 -0.36 -19.80 -0.15
C LEU A 96 -1.69 -20.48 0.15
N SER A 97 -2.78 -19.70 0.16
CA SER A 97 -4.13 -20.23 0.43
C SER A 97 -4.82 -20.83 -0.80
N GLY A 98 -4.15 -20.84 -1.95
CA GLY A 98 -4.68 -21.36 -3.20
C GLY A 98 -4.70 -20.35 -4.33
N MET A 99 -5.46 -20.66 -5.36
CA MET A 99 -5.62 -19.88 -6.57
C MET A 99 -7.06 -19.39 -6.68
N ILE A 100 -7.21 -18.11 -6.97
CA ILE A 100 -8.48 -17.49 -7.27
C ILE A 100 -8.38 -16.93 -8.70
N GLU A 101 -9.33 -17.32 -9.55
CA GLU A 101 -9.47 -16.77 -10.89
C GLU A 101 -10.87 -16.19 -11.05
N THR A 102 -10.93 -14.96 -11.49
CA THR A 102 -12.19 -14.27 -11.81
C THR A 102 -12.15 -13.87 -13.28
N SER A 103 -13.13 -14.30 -14.04
CA SER A 103 -13.29 -13.94 -15.43
C SER A 103 -14.61 -13.18 -15.60
N THR A 104 -14.52 -12.03 -16.27
CA THR A 104 -15.67 -11.14 -16.49
C THR A 104 -15.76 -10.82 -17.98
N ALA A 105 -16.97 -10.84 -18.54
CA ALA A 105 -17.18 -10.43 -19.92
C ALA A 105 -16.84 -8.95 -20.10
N LEU A 106 -16.27 -8.56 -21.24
CA LEU A 106 -15.94 -7.16 -21.53
C LEU A 106 -17.16 -6.24 -21.45
N THR A 107 -18.35 -6.77 -21.74
CA THR A 107 -19.63 -6.04 -21.65
C THR A 107 -20.05 -5.73 -20.21
N GLU A 108 -19.51 -6.44 -19.24
CA GLU A 108 -19.78 -6.24 -17.79
C GLU A 108 -18.72 -5.38 -17.10
N ILE A 109 -17.77 -4.84 -17.85
CA ILE A 109 -16.77 -3.92 -17.30
C ILE A 109 -17.38 -2.52 -17.30
N GLY A 110 -17.53 -1.97 -16.11
CA GLY A 110 -18.03 -0.61 -15.91
C GLY A 110 -16.96 0.44 -16.18
N SER A 111 -15.72 0.22 -15.71
CA SER A 111 -14.63 1.18 -15.92
C SER A 111 -13.26 0.52 -15.89
N PHE A 112 -12.30 1.14 -16.62
CA PHE A 112 -10.88 0.88 -16.46
C PHE A 112 -10.26 2.01 -15.66
N GLN A 113 -9.46 1.67 -14.66
CA GLN A 113 -8.77 2.63 -13.83
C GLN A 113 -7.26 2.48 -14.00
N GLY A 114 -6.61 3.57 -14.38
CA GLY A 114 -5.17 3.65 -14.47
C GLY A 114 -4.68 4.93 -13.82
N GLY A 115 -3.60 4.86 -13.04
CA GLY A 115 -3.10 6.04 -12.37
C GLY A 115 -1.94 5.71 -11.42
N TYR A 116 -1.69 6.62 -10.51
CA TYR A 116 -0.71 6.41 -9.45
C TYR A 116 -1.34 6.67 -8.08
N SER A 117 -0.93 5.89 -7.11
CA SER A 117 -1.28 6.05 -5.70
C SER A 117 -0.03 6.43 -4.90
N LYS A 118 -0.20 7.24 -3.89
CA LYS A 118 0.84 7.57 -2.92
C LYS A 118 0.45 7.03 -1.54
N PRO A 119 1.41 6.54 -0.74
CA PRO A 119 1.13 6.03 0.59
C PRO A 119 0.89 7.20 1.57
N ILE A 120 -0.33 7.71 1.62
CA ILE A 120 -0.73 8.84 2.47
C ILE A 120 -0.42 8.58 3.96
N ALA A 121 -0.34 7.31 4.37
CA ALA A 121 0.01 6.94 5.73
C ALA A 121 1.32 7.60 6.21
N PHE A 122 2.34 7.72 5.36
CA PHE A 122 3.60 8.38 5.71
C PHE A 122 3.42 9.87 6.01
N LEU A 123 2.48 10.54 5.36
CA LEU A 123 2.18 11.95 5.63
C LEU A 123 1.58 12.11 7.04
N PHE A 124 0.61 11.26 7.39
CA PHE A 124 -0.01 11.28 8.72
C PHE A 124 0.98 10.90 9.83
N ILE A 125 1.80 9.88 9.60
CA ILE A 125 2.84 9.48 10.55
C ILE A 125 3.85 10.63 10.76
N SER A 126 4.27 11.30 9.67
CA SER A 126 5.14 12.47 9.74
C SER A 126 4.53 13.57 10.61
N GLY A 127 3.27 13.95 10.38
CA GLY A 127 2.58 14.95 11.18
C GLY A 127 2.45 14.56 12.64
N ALA A 128 2.05 13.32 12.92
CA ALA A 128 1.91 12.79 14.28
C ALA A 128 3.25 12.76 15.03
N MET A 129 4.34 12.35 14.37
CA MET A 129 5.68 12.33 14.96
C MET A 129 6.18 13.74 15.27
N PHE A 130 5.94 14.71 14.36
CA PHE A 130 6.33 16.09 14.56
C PHE A 130 5.58 16.73 15.74
N LEU A 131 4.27 16.66 15.75
CA LEU A 131 3.44 17.21 16.83
C LEU A 131 3.68 16.50 18.17
N GLY A 132 3.84 15.18 18.13
CA GLY A 132 4.16 14.38 19.30
C GLY A 132 5.52 14.74 19.91
N SER A 133 6.52 15.06 19.09
CA SER A 133 7.83 15.46 19.57
C SER A 133 7.82 16.83 20.27
N ILE A 134 7.04 17.79 19.75
CA ILE A 134 6.83 19.09 20.41
C ILE A 134 6.18 18.89 21.77
N TYR A 135 5.12 18.06 21.82
CA TYR A 135 4.42 17.78 23.06
C TYR A 135 5.33 17.11 24.10
N LEU A 136 6.08 16.09 23.69
CA LEU A 136 7.03 15.41 24.59
C LEU A 136 8.12 16.34 25.12
N ASP A 137 8.66 17.21 24.28
CA ASP A 137 9.68 18.17 24.70
C ASP A 137 9.13 19.15 25.74
N LEU A 138 7.91 19.65 25.54
CA LEU A 138 7.23 20.53 26.49
C LEU A 138 6.97 19.85 27.84
N VAL A 139 6.56 18.58 27.84
CA VAL A 139 6.23 17.83 29.06
C VAL A 139 7.47 17.40 29.82
N LEU A 140 8.57 17.06 29.11
CA LEU A 140 9.79 16.51 29.69
C LEU A 140 10.87 17.55 30.00
N GLY A 141 10.56 18.84 29.92
CA GLY A 141 11.44 19.91 30.39
C GLY A 141 12.12 20.72 29.32
N GLY A 142 11.71 20.67 28.07
CA GLY A 142 12.12 21.63 27.05
C GLY A 142 13.61 21.58 26.66
N SER A 143 14.21 20.39 26.62
CA SER A 143 15.62 20.23 26.26
C SER A 143 15.89 20.46 24.75
N GLY A 144 14.84 20.49 23.92
CA GLY A 144 14.94 20.53 22.46
C GLY A 144 15.29 19.19 21.81
N PHE A 145 15.67 18.19 22.62
CA PHE A 145 16.12 16.89 22.12
C PHE A 145 15.01 16.14 21.37
N PHE A 146 13.80 16.11 21.93
CA PHE A 146 12.66 15.44 21.31
C PHE A 146 12.20 16.14 20.02
N ILE A 147 12.26 17.48 19.99
CA ILE A 147 11.94 18.25 18.78
C ILE A 147 12.93 17.93 17.67
N LEU A 148 14.22 17.88 17.96
CA LEU A 148 15.26 17.57 16.99
C LEU A 148 15.07 16.17 16.38
N PHE A 149 14.88 15.15 17.22
CA PHE A 149 14.64 13.78 16.75
C PHE A 149 13.32 13.65 16.00
N GLY A 150 12.24 14.25 16.50
CA GLY A 150 10.93 14.22 15.85
C GLY A 150 10.94 14.90 14.49
N THR A 151 11.64 16.03 14.36
CA THR A 151 11.81 16.74 13.07
C THR A 151 12.58 15.89 12.07
N LEU A 152 13.67 15.23 12.51
CA LEU A 152 14.46 14.36 11.66
C LEU A 152 13.63 13.16 11.16
N PHE A 153 12.93 12.47 12.06
CA PHE A 153 12.06 11.34 11.70
C PHE A 153 10.90 11.76 10.81
N SER A 154 10.26 12.89 11.12
CA SER A 154 9.19 13.46 10.31
C SER A 154 9.68 13.77 8.89
N SER A 155 10.87 14.35 8.74
CA SER A 155 11.49 14.65 7.45
C SER A 155 11.74 13.37 6.63
N VAL A 156 12.23 12.30 7.27
CA VAL A 156 12.40 10.99 6.60
C VAL A 156 11.06 10.45 6.10
N CYS A 157 10.01 10.52 6.92
CA CYS A 157 8.66 10.08 6.50
C CYS A 157 8.12 10.92 5.33
N LEU A 158 8.34 12.25 5.31
CA LEU A 158 7.97 13.10 4.19
C LEU A 158 8.72 12.75 2.91
N ILE A 159 10.02 12.48 3.01
CA ILE A 159 10.84 12.02 1.87
C ILE A 159 10.29 10.68 1.35
N MET A 160 10.00 9.73 2.25
CA MET A 160 9.40 8.45 1.86
C MET A 160 8.04 8.62 1.18
N TYR A 161 7.20 9.55 1.64
CA TYR A 161 5.94 9.90 0.97
C TYR A 161 6.18 10.50 -0.42
N ALA A 162 7.14 11.40 -0.56
CA ALA A 162 7.43 12.07 -1.84
C ALA A 162 7.99 11.09 -2.88
N LEU A 163 8.89 10.20 -2.47
CA LEU A 163 9.58 9.25 -3.35
C LEU A 163 8.73 8.03 -3.72
N ASN A 164 7.85 7.57 -2.80
CA ASN A 164 7.04 6.39 -3.06
C ASN A 164 5.81 6.73 -3.89
N LYS A 165 5.84 6.30 -5.15
CA LYS A 165 4.70 6.31 -6.08
C LYS A 165 4.44 4.90 -6.52
N TYR A 166 3.19 4.46 -6.43
CA TYR A 166 2.75 3.16 -6.90
C TYR A 166 1.91 3.35 -8.15
N LEU A 167 2.27 2.71 -9.23
CA LEU A 167 1.46 2.66 -10.43
C LEU A 167 0.30 1.68 -10.17
N MET A 168 -0.92 2.10 -10.44
CA MET A 168 -2.12 1.30 -10.26
C MET A 168 -2.80 1.11 -11.61
N PHE A 169 -3.15 -0.13 -11.91
CA PHE A 169 -3.91 -0.49 -13.09
C PHE A 169 -4.94 -1.55 -12.73
N GLY A 170 -6.19 -1.35 -13.13
CA GLY A 170 -7.26 -2.28 -12.82
C GLY A 170 -8.55 -1.96 -13.56
N PHE A 171 -9.56 -2.77 -13.29
CA PHE A 171 -10.91 -2.60 -13.83
C PHE A 171 -11.95 -2.81 -12.74
N GLU A 172 -13.09 -2.19 -12.94
CA GLU A 172 -14.26 -2.31 -12.08
C GLU A 172 -15.36 -2.98 -12.90
N THR A 173 -16.02 -3.96 -12.31
CA THR A 173 -17.18 -4.61 -12.93
C THR A 173 -18.44 -3.77 -12.72
N SER A 174 -19.46 -3.97 -13.52
CA SER A 174 -20.77 -3.33 -13.34
C SER A 174 -21.42 -3.63 -12.00
N GLY A 175 -21.02 -4.74 -11.34
CA GLY A 175 -21.40 -5.08 -9.97
C GLY A 175 -20.61 -4.36 -8.88
N GLY A 176 -19.71 -3.42 -9.23
CA GLY A 176 -18.91 -2.63 -8.26
C GLY A 176 -17.70 -3.37 -7.68
N ALA A 177 -17.36 -4.56 -8.16
CA ALA A 177 -16.16 -5.25 -7.74
C ALA A 177 -14.95 -4.70 -8.51
N TYR A 178 -13.90 -4.30 -7.76
CA TYR A 178 -12.65 -3.79 -8.33
C TYR A 178 -11.56 -4.85 -8.31
N TYR A 179 -10.91 -5.05 -9.45
CA TYR A 179 -9.77 -5.93 -9.64
C TYR A 179 -8.59 -5.14 -10.21
N GLY A 180 -7.48 -5.11 -9.48
CA GLY A 180 -6.35 -4.29 -9.92
C GLY A 180 -5.01 -4.72 -9.33
N LEU A 181 -3.97 -4.30 -10.01
CA LEU A 181 -2.57 -4.49 -9.65
C LEU A 181 -1.95 -3.14 -9.32
N THR A 182 -1.17 -3.12 -8.27
CA THR A 182 -0.42 -1.94 -7.85
C THR A 182 1.07 -2.27 -7.95
N PHE A 183 1.83 -1.48 -8.72
CA PHE A 183 3.25 -1.71 -8.99
C PHE A 183 4.10 -0.64 -8.32
N LYS A 184 5.25 -1.03 -7.78
CA LYS A 184 6.26 -0.08 -7.31
C LYS A 184 6.96 0.55 -8.52
N ARG A 185 7.07 1.89 -8.55
CA ARG A 185 7.84 2.61 -9.57
C ARG A 185 9.33 2.21 -9.44
N GLY A 186 9.95 1.79 -10.51
CA GLY A 186 11.36 1.40 -10.54
C GLY A 186 11.65 0.16 -11.39
N ILE A 187 10.60 -0.41 -11.99
CA ILE A 187 10.70 -1.65 -12.77
C ILE A 187 10.35 -1.41 -14.25
N LEU A 188 10.01 -0.18 -14.60
CA LEU A 188 9.74 0.26 -15.97
C LEU A 188 10.90 1.15 -16.49
N ASN A 189 12.13 0.73 -16.30
CA ASN A 189 13.29 1.28 -17.02
C ASN A 189 13.73 0.29 -18.08
#